data_86936d2ff4e867a83d6762445f4b3d1e
#
_entry.id   86936d2ff4e867a83d6762445f4b3d1e
#
_cell.length_a   1.000
_cell.length_b   1.000
_cell.length_c   1.000
_cell.angle_alpha   90.00
_cell.angle_beta   90.00
_cell.angle_gamma   90.00
#
_symmetry.space_group_name_H-M   'P 1'
#
loop_
_entity.id
_entity.type
_entity.pdbx_description
1 polymer ?
#
loop_
_entity_poly.entity_id
_entity_poly.type
_entity_poly.pdbx_seq_one_letter_code
_entity_poly.pdbx_strand_id
1 'polypeptide(L)'
;MSNKTEMALASFRKPYSCAQTVYAAFAQMLEPSKMELMQQNSGGRAPENTCGALFAAMYLNPQKADEIKRAFVQQNGDFRCGELKRTLKVPCEVCVRTACEIFEKSQM
;
A
#
# COMPACT_ATOMS: atom_id res chain seq x y z
N MET A 1 -9.57 5.73 -13.03
CA MET A 1 -8.56 5.86 -11.96
C MET A 1 -8.69 7.21 -11.29
N SER A 2 -8.54 7.28 -9.99
CA SER A 2 -8.66 8.55 -9.29
C SER A 2 -7.39 9.38 -9.42
N ASN A 3 -7.52 10.70 -9.20
CA ASN A 3 -6.36 11.59 -9.14
C ASN A 3 -5.40 11.21 -8.02
N LYS A 4 -5.91 10.69 -6.91
CA LYS A 4 -5.05 10.31 -5.78
C LYS A 4 -4.18 9.10 -6.12
N THR A 5 -4.71 8.13 -6.85
CA THR A 5 -3.92 7.00 -7.32
C THR A 5 -2.81 7.46 -8.26
N GLU A 6 -3.13 8.36 -9.19
CA GLU A 6 -2.14 8.91 -10.10
C GLU A 6 -1.06 9.69 -9.36
N MET A 7 -1.44 10.49 -8.37
CA MET A 7 -0.50 11.25 -7.55
C MET A 7 0.41 10.31 -6.76
N ALA A 8 -0.16 9.22 -6.23
CA ALA A 8 0.62 8.22 -5.50
C ALA A 8 1.69 7.61 -6.39
N LEU A 9 1.31 7.20 -7.60
CA LEU A 9 2.26 6.60 -8.53
C LEU A 9 3.36 7.57 -8.93
N ALA A 10 3.04 8.86 -9.06
CA ALA A 10 4.03 9.88 -9.39
C ALA A 10 5.04 10.08 -8.27
N SER A 11 4.64 9.88 -7.01
CA SER A 11 5.52 10.06 -5.84
C SER A 11 6.30 8.80 -5.49
N PHE A 12 5.92 7.65 -6.02
CA PHE A 12 6.56 6.39 -5.67
C PHE A 12 8.04 6.41 -6.05
N ARG A 13 8.90 6.14 -5.08
CA ARG A 13 10.36 6.17 -5.21
C ARG A 13 10.94 7.56 -5.51
N LYS A 14 10.11 8.62 -5.38
CA LYS A 14 10.58 9.99 -5.65
C LYS A 14 9.96 10.98 -4.65
N PRO A 15 10.29 10.93 -3.36
CA PRO A 15 11.24 10.05 -2.67
C PRO A 15 10.60 8.94 -1.85
N TYR A 16 9.31 8.68 -2.00
CA TYR A 16 8.55 7.85 -1.07
C TYR A 16 8.70 6.36 -1.33
N SER A 17 8.75 5.58 -0.23
CA SER A 17 8.64 4.12 -0.29
C SER A 17 7.19 3.73 -0.63
N CYS A 18 6.96 2.42 -0.88
CA CYS A 18 5.62 1.95 -1.24
C CYS A 18 4.58 2.29 -0.17
N ALA A 19 4.89 2.06 1.10
CA ALA A 19 3.95 2.38 2.18
C ALA A 19 3.77 3.88 2.34
N GLN A 20 4.85 4.65 2.28
CA GLN A 20 4.77 6.11 2.38
C GLN A 20 3.93 6.70 1.26
N THR A 21 4.06 6.15 0.06
CA THR A 21 3.33 6.63 -1.11
C THR A 21 1.81 6.52 -0.91
N VAL A 22 1.35 5.35 -0.45
CA VAL A 22 -0.08 5.14 -0.20
C VAL A 22 -0.56 6.01 0.95
N TYR A 23 0.21 6.06 2.03
CA TYR A 23 -0.15 6.88 3.18
C TYR A 23 -0.27 8.35 2.79
N ALA A 24 0.71 8.88 2.07
CA ALA A 24 0.74 10.29 1.69
C ALA A 24 -0.43 10.67 0.76
N ALA A 25 -0.87 9.73 -0.08
CA ALA A 25 -1.96 10.00 -1.01
C ALA A 25 -3.31 10.19 -0.32
N PHE A 26 -3.53 9.51 0.80
CA PHE A 26 -4.86 9.46 1.43
C PHE A 26 -4.92 10.02 2.84
N ALA A 27 -3.79 10.22 3.51
CA ALA A 27 -3.79 10.78 4.85
C ALA A 27 -4.18 12.26 4.81
N GLN A 28 -4.97 12.68 5.81
CA GLN A 28 -5.37 14.08 5.90
C GLN A 28 -4.19 14.98 6.30
N MET A 29 -3.26 14.44 7.08
CA MET A 29 -2.08 15.16 7.52
C MET A 29 -0.87 14.24 7.40
N LEU A 30 0.24 14.79 6.91
CA LEU A 30 1.50 14.04 6.82
C LEU A 30 2.28 14.23 8.10
N GLU A 31 2.06 13.35 9.06
CA GLU A 31 2.78 13.38 10.33
C GLU A 31 4.14 12.70 10.15
N PRO A 32 5.25 13.37 10.51
CA PRO A 32 6.58 12.79 10.31
C PRO A 32 6.76 11.42 10.99
N SER A 33 6.20 11.26 12.19
CA SER A 33 6.30 9.97 12.89
C SER A 33 5.60 8.85 12.15
N LYS A 34 4.49 9.15 11.50
CA LYS A 34 3.76 8.15 10.73
C LYS A 34 4.41 7.87 9.39
N MET A 35 5.01 8.87 8.78
CA MET A 35 5.81 8.66 7.57
C MET A 35 6.99 7.75 7.85
N GLU A 36 7.63 7.91 9.01
CA GLU A 36 8.71 7.03 9.43
C GLU A 36 8.19 5.61 9.68
N LEU A 37 7.03 5.48 10.33
CA LEU A 37 6.40 4.19 10.55
C LEU A 37 6.14 3.48 9.23
N MET A 38 5.66 4.20 8.22
CA MET A 38 5.42 3.64 6.91
C MET A 38 6.72 3.15 6.28
N GLN A 39 7.80 3.93 6.38
CA GLN A 39 9.08 3.53 5.84
C GLN A 39 9.60 2.25 6.50
N GLN A 40 9.43 2.14 7.81
CA GLN A 40 9.88 0.96 8.57
C GLN A 40 9.12 -0.30 8.16
N ASN A 41 7.93 -0.15 7.62
CA ASN A 41 7.08 -1.28 7.22
C ASN A 41 7.00 -1.46 5.71
N SER A 42 7.95 -0.88 4.97
CA SER A 42 8.04 -1.05 3.52
C SER A 42 8.95 -2.21 3.18
N GLY A 43 8.86 -2.67 1.92
CA GLY A 43 9.78 -3.68 1.40
C GLY A 43 9.68 -5.04 2.07
N GLY A 44 8.51 -5.42 2.56
CA GLY A 44 8.30 -6.70 3.22
C GLY A 44 8.65 -6.71 4.70
N ARG A 45 8.91 -5.55 5.29
CA ARG A 45 9.23 -5.44 6.72
C ARG A 45 8.00 -5.28 7.62
N ALA A 46 6.82 -5.15 7.04
CA ALA A 46 5.58 -5.12 7.80
C ALA A 46 5.31 -6.50 8.42
N PRO A 47 4.43 -6.58 9.45
CA PRO A 47 4.12 -7.87 10.07
C PRO A 47 3.72 -8.92 9.03
N GLU A 48 4.17 -10.14 9.22
CA GLU A 48 3.93 -11.27 8.33
C GLU A 48 4.51 -11.05 6.92
N ASN A 49 5.51 -10.19 6.80
CA ASN A 49 6.16 -9.85 5.53
C ASN A 49 5.19 -9.19 4.53
N THR A 50 4.15 -8.55 5.04
CA THR A 50 3.11 -7.91 4.23
C THR A 50 3.70 -6.84 3.31
N CYS A 51 3.15 -6.72 2.10
CA CYS A 51 3.49 -5.65 1.17
C CYS A 51 3.24 -4.28 1.84
N GLY A 52 4.22 -3.38 1.73
CA GLY A 52 4.12 -2.07 2.38
C GLY A 52 2.94 -1.24 1.90
N ALA A 53 2.63 -1.28 0.61
CA ALA A 53 1.46 -0.57 0.09
C ALA A 53 0.17 -1.08 0.72
N LEU A 54 0.04 -2.40 0.84
CA LEU A 54 -1.12 -3.01 1.49
C LEU A 54 -1.15 -2.64 2.98
N PHE A 55 0.00 -2.69 3.65
CA PHE A 55 0.09 -2.30 5.05
C PHE A 55 -0.46 -0.89 5.27
N ALA A 56 -0.05 0.06 4.44
CA ALA A 56 -0.50 1.44 4.56
C ALA A 56 -2.01 1.57 4.36
N ALA A 57 -2.56 0.86 3.37
CA ALA A 57 -4.00 0.88 3.13
C ALA A 57 -4.78 0.35 4.33
N MET A 58 -4.30 -0.76 4.91
CA MET A 58 -4.94 -1.32 6.10
C MET A 58 -4.80 -0.41 7.31
N TYR A 59 -3.66 0.24 7.45
CA TYR A 59 -3.42 1.18 8.54
C TYR A 59 -4.37 2.37 8.47
N LEU A 60 -4.63 2.87 7.28
CA LEU A 60 -5.50 4.03 7.08
C LEU A 60 -6.98 3.71 7.30
N ASN A 61 -7.36 2.44 7.18
CA ASN A 61 -8.75 2.02 7.39
C ASN A 61 -8.78 0.68 8.14
N PRO A 62 -8.41 0.70 9.43
CA PRO A 62 -8.27 -0.55 10.18
C PRO A 62 -9.58 -1.32 10.36
N GLN A 63 -10.72 -0.64 10.29
CA GLN A 63 -12.01 -1.32 10.41
C GLN A 63 -12.29 -2.23 9.22
N LYS A 64 -11.68 -1.94 8.06
CA LYS A 64 -11.85 -2.73 6.85
C LYS A 64 -10.57 -3.43 6.42
N ALA A 65 -9.60 -3.54 7.34
CA ALA A 65 -8.31 -4.14 7.03
C ALA A 65 -8.43 -5.52 6.42
N ASP A 66 -9.29 -6.38 6.97
CA ASP A 66 -9.47 -7.74 6.45
C ASP A 66 -10.05 -7.75 5.04
N GLU A 67 -11.00 -6.88 4.77
CA GLU A 67 -11.57 -6.77 3.43
C GLU A 67 -10.55 -6.27 2.43
N ILE A 68 -9.76 -5.27 2.83
CA ILE A 68 -8.70 -4.71 1.99
C ILE A 68 -7.68 -5.80 1.67
N LYS A 69 -7.26 -6.55 2.67
CA LYS A 69 -6.28 -7.63 2.47
C LYS A 69 -6.82 -8.70 1.51
N ARG A 70 -8.07 -9.14 1.70
CA ARG A 70 -8.67 -10.16 0.84
C ARG A 70 -8.77 -9.67 -0.60
N ALA A 71 -9.20 -8.43 -0.81
CA ALA A 71 -9.31 -7.88 -2.15
C ALA A 71 -7.93 -7.78 -2.81
N PHE A 72 -6.91 -7.39 -2.06
CA PHE A 72 -5.55 -7.30 -2.57
C PHE A 72 -5.04 -8.67 -3.01
N VAL A 73 -5.22 -9.69 -2.17
CA VAL A 73 -4.80 -11.05 -2.49
C VAL A 73 -5.56 -11.57 -3.72
N GLN A 74 -6.83 -11.27 -3.82
CA GLN A 74 -7.64 -11.71 -4.95
C GLN A 74 -7.13 -11.13 -6.27
N GLN A 75 -6.68 -9.88 -6.27
CA GLN A 75 -6.17 -9.24 -7.48
C GLN A 75 -4.73 -9.60 -7.80
N ASN A 76 -3.88 -9.69 -6.78
CA ASN A 76 -2.44 -9.84 -6.99
C ASN A 76 -1.90 -11.22 -6.65
N GLY A 77 -2.66 -12.05 -5.96
CA GLY A 77 -2.28 -13.44 -5.69
C GLY A 77 -1.71 -13.70 -4.31
N ASP A 78 -1.16 -12.70 -3.63
CA ASP A 78 -0.60 -12.85 -2.29
C ASP A 78 -0.55 -11.48 -1.62
N PHE A 79 -0.33 -11.47 -0.30
CA PHE A 79 -0.14 -10.23 0.44
C PHE A 79 1.31 -10.01 0.84
N ARG A 80 2.17 -11.01 0.70
CA ARG A 80 3.57 -10.94 1.13
C ARG A 80 4.44 -10.37 0.03
N CYS A 81 5.26 -9.40 0.40
CA CYS A 81 6.11 -8.69 -0.56
C CYS A 81 7.02 -9.65 -1.33
N GLY A 82 7.66 -10.58 -0.63
CA GLY A 82 8.58 -11.51 -1.27
C GLY A 82 7.91 -12.41 -2.29
N GLU A 83 6.72 -12.93 -1.96
CA GLU A 83 5.97 -13.78 -2.87
C GLU A 83 5.51 -13.02 -4.11
N LEU A 84 5.05 -11.77 -3.90
CA LEU A 84 4.61 -10.94 -5.01
C LEU A 84 5.74 -10.68 -6.00
N LYS A 85 6.95 -10.39 -5.49
CA LYS A 85 8.07 -10.02 -6.35
C LYS A 85 8.75 -11.24 -6.98
N ARG A 86 9.00 -12.28 -6.17
CA ARG A 86 9.81 -13.42 -6.62
C ARG A 86 9.02 -14.50 -7.34
N THR A 87 7.84 -14.83 -6.78
CA THR A 87 7.03 -15.94 -7.31
C THR A 87 6.04 -15.47 -8.36
N LEU A 88 5.30 -14.41 -8.05
CA LEU A 88 4.22 -13.93 -8.90
C LEU A 88 4.65 -12.84 -9.87
N LYS A 89 5.84 -12.27 -9.68
CA LYS A 89 6.40 -11.25 -10.57
C LYS A 89 5.52 -10.01 -10.68
N VAL A 90 4.89 -9.61 -9.57
CA VAL A 90 4.06 -8.42 -9.52
C VAL A 90 4.94 -7.21 -9.16
N PRO A 91 5.08 -6.22 -10.03
CA PRO A 91 5.90 -5.03 -9.73
C PRO A 91 5.34 -4.23 -8.56
N CYS A 92 6.23 -3.54 -7.83
CA CYS A 92 5.80 -2.70 -6.71
C CYS A 92 4.81 -1.64 -7.14
N GLU A 93 4.94 -1.09 -8.34
CA GLU A 93 4.00 -0.08 -8.86
C GLU A 93 2.59 -0.64 -8.96
N VAL A 94 2.46 -1.90 -9.35
CA VAL A 94 1.15 -2.55 -9.42
C VAL A 94 0.58 -2.71 -8.01
N CYS A 95 1.44 -3.07 -7.04
CA CYS A 95 1.00 -3.19 -5.65
C CYS A 95 0.51 -1.86 -5.09
N VAL A 96 1.22 -0.77 -5.39
CA VAL A 96 0.81 0.57 -4.97
C VAL A 96 -0.53 0.94 -5.60
N ARG A 97 -0.68 0.72 -6.90
CA ARG A 97 -1.92 1.01 -7.62
C ARG A 97 -3.09 0.21 -7.03
N THR A 98 -2.90 -1.09 -6.86
CA THR A 98 -3.94 -1.97 -6.33
C THR A 98 -4.36 -1.53 -4.93
N ALA A 99 -3.40 -1.24 -4.06
CA ALA A 99 -3.70 -0.81 -2.69
C ALA A 99 -4.48 0.50 -2.68
N CYS A 100 -4.10 1.47 -3.53
CA CYS A 100 -4.80 2.74 -3.62
C CYS A 100 -6.24 2.55 -4.09
N GLU A 101 -6.44 1.76 -5.14
CA GLU A 101 -7.77 1.53 -5.69
C GLU A 101 -8.68 0.81 -4.70
N ILE A 102 -8.16 -0.20 -4.02
CA ILE A 102 -8.94 -0.93 -3.01
C ILE A 102 -9.26 -0.03 -1.83
N PHE A 103 -8.30 0.77 -1.39
CA PHE A 103 -8.54 1.69 -0.29
C PHE A 103 -9.66 2.67 -0.63
N GLU A 104 -9.64 3.24 -1.82
CA GLU A 104 -10.68 4.18 -2.24
C GLU A 104 -12.06 3.53 -2.24
N LYS A 105 -12.15 2.30 -2.75
CA LYS A 105 -13.42 1.57 -2.74
C LYS A 105 -13.90 1.30 -1.32
N SER A 106 -12.98 1.08 -0.39
CA SER A 106 -13.34 0.83 1.00
C SER A 106 -13.93 2.05 1.70
N GLN A 107 -13.70 3.25 1.13
CA GLN A 107 -14.23 4.49 1.67
C GLN A 107 -15.65 4.82 1.20
N MET A 108 -16.18 4.08 0.26
CA MET A 108 -17.52 4.31 -0.29
C MET A 108 -18.61 3.69 0.58
#